data_96a2b3cac9d439e4e4bc1ba164c50fa4
#
_entry.id   96a2b3cac9d439e4e4bc1ba164c50fa4
#
_cell.length_a   1.000
_cell.length_b   1.000
_cell.length_c   1.000
_cell.angle_alpha   90.00
_cell.angle_beta   90.00
_cell.angle_gamma   90.00
#
_symmetry.space_group_name_H-M   'P 1'
#
loop_
_entity.id
_entity.type
_entity.pdbx_description
1 polymer ?
#
loop_
_entity_poly.entity_id
_entity_poly.type
_entity_poly.pdbx_seq_one_letter_code
_entity_poly.pdbx_strand_id
1 'polypeptide(L)'
;HRTYLPLVGFALVVASIFSWVYLTCLKLSQKKVLGFSMHLGIILFLILFSLIAIDRNKVWKDEFTLWTDAKHKSPGLIRPYNNLGQAYDKIGNYDQAIIEFQQALSINPNYFFGLNNLGNIYGKQRKYEEAINYFRKALIQKPDYSPAHYNIARAYHLIGKRQDAVMAYRKAIQYNPYFEQAFYNLAYLSMELSNFDESIENFNKFIKMQPNHSKAHFGLGNAMMMKGKLDLAMLEYRISGKLDPKFALPYMNMANIQMQIKNIPAAIKNYQKALKIKPDMASIHLSLGMIFYQFKNDIPRALSYLKNALRLRPSQPGADRIKSLIVELENKKPT
;
A
#
# COMPACT_ATOMS: atom_id res chain seq x y z
N HIS A 1 6.41 19.90 17.49
CA HIS A 1 6.61 19.71 18.95
C HIS A 1 7.74 20.57 19.55
N ARG A 2 8.70 21.14 18.76
CA ARG A 2 9.84 21.88 19.30
C ARG A 2 9.58 23.35 19.64
N THR A 3 8.47 23.94 19.24
CA THR A 3 8.14 25.36 19.45
C THR A 3 7.30 25.65 20.69
N TYR A 4 6.61 24.66 21.27
CA TYR A 4 5.79 24.86 22.46
C TYR A 4 6.61 25.04 23.75
N LEU A 5 7.71 24.29 23.89
CA LEU A 5 8.60 24.40 25.06
C LEU A 5 9.24 25.78 25.24
N PRO A 6 9.82 26.42 24.17
CA PRO A 6 10.34 27.78 24.29
C PRO A 6 9.28 28.82 24.63
N LEU A 7 8.04 28.66 24.11
CA LEU A 7 6.91 29.58 24.40
C LEU A 7 6.43 29.48 25.84
N VAL A 8 6.34 28.26 26.40
CA VAL A 8 6.00 28.06 27.81
C VAL A 8 7.12 28.61 28.69
N GLY A 9 8.38 28.34 28.36
CA GLY A 9 9.54 28.90 29.08
C GLY A 9 9.55 30.43 29.07
N PHE A 10 9.28 31.04 27.90
CA PHE A 10 9.18 32.49 27.78
C PHE A 10 8.01 33.06 28.60
N ALA A 11 6.84 32.43 28.57
CA ALA A 11 5.67 32.85 29.37
C ALA A 11 5.97 32.78 30.88
N LEU A 12 6.67 31.74 31.34
CA LEU A 12 7.08 31.60 32.74
C LEU A 12 8.08 32.67 33.15
N VAL A 13 9.07 33.01 32.29
CA VAL A 13 10.03 34.08 32.54
C VAL A 13 9.32 35.42 32.63
N VAL A 14 8.42 35.73 31.71
CA VAL A 14 7.63 36.96 31.71
C VAL A 14 6.77 37.04 32.94
N ALA A 15 6.05 35.95 33.32
CA ALA A 15 5.24 35.91 34.53
C ALA A 15 6.11 36.11 35.79
N SER A 16 7.30 35.57 35.85
CA SER A 16 8.27 35.75 36.95
C SER A 16 8.73 37.19 37.06
N ILE A 17 9.02 37.85 35.92
CA ILE A 17 9.43 39.28 35.89
C ILE A 17 8.25 40.13 36.41
N PHE A 18 7.03 39.92 35.94
CA PHE A 18 5.86 40.65 36.41
C PHE A 18 5.59 40.42 37.89
N SER A 19 5.72 39.21 38.36
CA SER A 19 5.59 38.88 39.80
C SER A 19 6.65 39.62 40.63
N TRP A 20 7.91 39.64 40.19
CA TRP A 20 9.00 40.36 40.86
C TRP A 20 8.73 41.87 40.90
N VAL A 21 8.37 42.50 39.78
CA VAL A 21 7.99 43.90 39.68
C VAL A 21 6.81 44.22 40.62
N TYR A 22 5.79 43.37 40.62
CA TYR A 22 4.61 43.52 41.49
C TYR A 22 4.98 43.54 42.98
N LEU A 23 5.80 42.56 43.40
CA LEU A 23 6.27 42.46 44.79
C LEU A 23 7.13 43.66 45.20
N THR A 24 7.93 44.17 44.25
CA THR A 24 8.78 45.37 44.50
C THR A 24 7.93 46.63 44.60
N CYS A 25 6.90 46.78 43.76
CA CYS A 25 5.96 47.92 43.76
C CYS A 25 5.04 47.92 44.98
N LEU A 26 4.76 46.79 45.60
CA LEU A 26 3.99 46.71 46.83
C LEU A 26 4.65 47.48 48.00
N LYS A 27 5.94 47.77 47.94
CA LYS A 27 6.69 48.54 48.93
C LYS A 27 6.58 50.07 48.75
N LEU A 28 5.91 50.53 47.66
CA LEU A 28 5.77 51.96 47.36
C LEU A 28 4.41 52.50 47.82
N SER A 29 4.30 53.80 48.18
CA SER A 29 3.13 54.43 48.81
C SER A 29 1.88 54.56 47.90
N GLN A 30 1.99 54.33 46.56
CA GLN A 30 0.89 54.43 45.58
C GLN A 30 0.30 53.06 45.17
N LYS A 31 0.06 52.19 46.09
CA LYS A 31 -0.27 50.76 45.91
C LYS A 31 -1.47 50.45 45.00
N LYS A 32 -2.55 51.22 45.02
CA LYS A 32 -3.80 50.90 44.30
C LYS A 32 -3.73 51.18 42.78
N VAL A 33 -3.16 52.31 42.36
CA VAL A 33 -3.08 52.70 40.96
C VAL A 33 -2.05 51.86 40.20
N LEU A 34 -0.92 51.63 40.87
CA LEU A 34 0.19 50.84 40.27
C LEU A 34 -0.20 49.34 40.14
N GLY A 35 -0.93 48.81 41.13
CA GLY A 35 -1.48 47.45 41.04
C GLY A 35 -2.47 47.29 39.89
N PHE A 36 -3.39 48.22 39.70
CA PHE A 36 -4.38 48.18 38.63
C PHE A 36 -3.73 48.26 37.24
N SER A 37 -2.78 49.16 37.01
CA SER A 37 -2.06 49.29 35.74
C SER A 37 -1.22 48.04 35.39
N MET A 38 -0.64 47.38 36.38
CA MET A 38 0.08 46.11 36.18
C MET A 38 -0.88 44.97 35.80
N HIS A 39 -2.03 44.82 36.45
CA HIS A 39 -3.00 43.78 36.06
C HIS A 39 -3.53 44.04 34.65
N LEU A 40 -3.82 45.28 34.28
CA LEU A 40 -4.23 45.65 32.94
C LEU A 40 -3.13 45.30 31.91
N GLY A 41 -1.87 45.59 32.22
CA GLY A 41 -0.72 45.24 31.38
C GLY A 41 -0.58 43.71 31.15
N ILE A 42 -0.76 42.91 32.20
CA ILE A 42 -0.77 41.45 32.13
C ILE A 42 -1.90 40.95 31.25
N ILE A 43 -3.12 41.48 31.43
CA ILE A 43 -4.29 41.10 30.62
C ILE A 43 -4.07 41.44 29.16
N LEU A 44 -3.59 42.63 28.82
CA LEU A 44 -3.28 43.04 27.45
C LEU A 44 -2.19 42.15 26.84
N PHE A 45 -1.15 41.82 27.60
CA PHE A 45 -0.10 40.90 27.15
C PHE A 45 -0.65 39.51 26.87
N LEU A 46 -1.49 38.94 27.75
CA LEU A 46 -2.11 37.64 27.54
C LEU A 46 -3.05 37.64 26.34
N ILE A 47 -3.82 38.71 26.13
CA ILE A 47 -4.68 38.85 24.95
C ILE A 47 -3.82 38.88 23.67
N LEU A 48 -2.79 39.74 23.63
CA LEU A 48 -1.89 39.84 22.49
C LEU A 48 -1.21 38.50 22.18
N PHE A 49 -0.71 37.83 23.22
CA PHE A 49 -0.05 36.53 23.10
C PHE A 49 -1.04 35.45 22.62
N SER A 50 -2.29 35.48 23.10
CA SER A 50 -3.33 34.58 22.66
C SER A 50 -3.69 34.81 21.17
N LEU A 51 -3.77 36.05 20.74
CA LEU A 51 -4.02 36.39 19.32
C LEU A 51 -2.88 35.89 18.42
N ILE A 52 -1.62 36.07 18.83
CA ILE A 52 -0.45 35.57 18.09
C ILE A 52 -0.48 34.03 18.05
N ALA A 53 -0.82 33.37 19.17
CA ALA A 53 -0.91 31.92 19.24
C ALA A 53 -2.05 31.38 18.36
N ILE A 54 -3.21 32.03 18.34
CA ILE A 54 -4.34 31.67 17.47
C ILE A 54 -3.94 31.80 15.99
N ASP A 55 -3.30 32.89 15.61
CA ASP A 55 -2.86 33.11 14.24
C ASP A 55 -1.79 32.08 13.83
N ARG A 56 -0.85 31.80 14.71
CA ARG A 56 0.17 30.75 14.50
C ARG A 56 -0.45 29.35 14.37
N ASN A 57 -1.49 29.04 15.14
CA ASN A 57 -2.20 27.77 15.06
C ASN A 57 -2.90 27.54 13.72
N LYS A 58 -3.34 28.61 13.01
CA LYS A 58 -3.88 28.50 11.65
C LYS A 58 -2.86 27.92 10.67
N VAL A 59 -1.59 28.28 10.83
CA VAL A 59 -0.48 27.77 9.98
C VAL A 59 -0.26 26.27 10.20
N TRP A 60 -0.55 25.76 11.39
CA TRP A 60 -0.37 24.33 11.75
C TRP A 60 -1.61 23.48 11.50
N LYS A 61 -2.65 24.04 10.89
CA LYS A 61 -3.93 23.37 10.65
C LYS A 61 -3.77 22.11 9.79
N ASP A 62 -2.97 22.20 8.74
CA ASP A 62 -2.71 21.12 7.81
C ASP A 62 -1.33 21.22 7.14
N GLU A 63 -0.94 20.18 6.40
CA GLU A 63 0.35 20.15 5.70
C GLU A 63 0.52 21.28 4.69
N PHE A 64 -0.56 21.71 4.00
CA PHE A 64 -0.48 22.75 2.98
C PHE A 64 -0.19 24.11 3.60
N THR A 65 -0.96 24.51 4.62
CA THR A 65 -0.78 25.78 5.31
C THR A 65 0.61 25.87 5.95
N LEU A 66 1.07 24.78 6.58
CA LEU A 66 2.39 24.69 7.20
C LEU A 66 3.53 24.89 6.18
N TRP A 67 3.51 24.10 5.10
CA TRP A 67 4.61 24.15 4.14
C TRP A 67 4.56 25.38 3.23
N THR A 68 3.36 25.94 2.99
CA THR A 68 3.20 27.23 2.30
C THR A 68 3.78 28.37 3.13
N ASP A 69 3.49 28.44 4.42
CA ASP A 69 4.10 29.45 5.32
C ASP A 69 5.62 29.29 5.38
N ALA A 70 6.11 28.05 5.51
CA ALA A 70 7.54 27.76 5.52
C ALA A 70 8.24 28.18 4.19
N LYS A 71 7.59 27.94 3.04
CA LYS A 71 8.05 28.35 1.71
C LYS A 71 8.19 29.87 1.60
N HIS A 72 7.19 30.62 2.08
CA HIS A 72 7.22 32.09 2.06
C HIS A 72 8.29 32.67 2.97
N LYS A 73 8.46 32.10 4.16
CA LYS A 73 9.47 32.58 5.15
C LYS A 73 10.90 32.19 4.82
N SER A 74 11.09 31.12 4.07
CA SER A 74 12.41 30.57 3.77
C SER A 74 12.47 30.03 2.34
N PRO A 75 12.40 30.88 1.30
CA PRO A 75 12.29 30.47 -0.11
C PRO A 75 13.57 29.76 -0.62
N GLY A 76 14.70 29.87 0.07
CA GLY A 76 15.94 29.17 -0.27
C GLY A 76 16.04 27.76 0.30
N LEU A 77 15.06 27.28 1.07
CA LEU A 77 15.08 25.93 1.65
C LEU A 77 14.34 24.93 0.77
N ILE A 78 14.98 23.81 0.48
CA ILE A 78 14.42 22.71 -0.33
C ILE A 78 13.22 22.04 0.36
N ARG A 79 13.29 21.88 1.69
CA ARG A 79 12.34 21.09 2.48
C ARG A 79 10.87 21.53 2.32
N PRO A 80 10.52 22.84 2.36
CA PRO A 80 9.15 23.28 2.14
C PRO A 80 8.59 22.85 0.79
N TYR A 81 9.35 23.01 -0.28
CA TYR A 81 8.94 22.63 -1.64
C TYR A 81 8.75 21.12 -1.78
N ASN A 82 9.71 20.34 -1.27
CA ASN A 82 9.59 18.89 -1.32
C ASN A 82 8.35 18.38 -0.57
N ASN A 83 8.08 18.91 0.62
CA ASN A 83 6.95 18.46 1.43
C ASN A 83 5.60 18.97 0.87
N LEU A 84 5.58 20.16 0.29
CA LEU A 84 4.39 20.66 -0.41
C LEU A 84 4.10 19.82 -1.67
N GLY A 85 5.13 19.47 -2.44
CA GLY A 85 5.02 18.53 -3.55
C GLY A 85 4.45 17.16 -3.13
N GLN A 86 4.91 16.61 -2.00
CA GLN A 86 4.34 15.38 -1.44
C GLN A 86 2.89 15.54 -0.97
N ALA A 87 2.52 16.69 -0.42
CA ALA A 87 1.15 16.98 -0.03
C ALA A 87 0.23 17.03 -1.27
N TYR A 88 0.66 17.68 -2.35
CA TYR A 88 -0.06 17.67 -3.62
C TYR A 88 -0.15 16.27 -4.24
N ASP A 89 0.90 15.47 -4.15
CA ASP A 89 0.89 14.07 -4.61
C ASP A 89 -0.16 13.22 -3.86
N LYS A 90 -0.28 13.37 -2.54
CA LYS A 90 -1.27 12.65 -1.72
C LYS A 90 -2.71 12.91 -2.15
N ILE A 91 -3.03 14.12 -2.62
CA ILE A 91 -4.38 14.46 -3.10
C ILE A 91 -4.54 14.27 -4.61
N GLY A 92 -3.53 13.74 -5.31
CA GLY A 92 -3.56 13.46 -6.74
C GLY A 92 -3.38 14.69 -7.64
N ASN A 93 -3.03 15.84 -7.08
CA ASN A 93 -2.73 17.06 -7.88
C ASN A 93 -1.28 16.98 -8.39
N TYR A 94 -1.08 16.16 -9.43
CA TYR A 94 0.25 15.86 -9.95
C TYR A 94 0.93 17.08 -10.59
N ASP A 95 0.18 18.00 -11.19
CA ASP A 95 0.75 19.18 -11.85
C ASP A 95 1.39 20.11 -10.81
N GLN A 96 0.69 20.37 -9.70
CA GLN A 96 1.25 21.18 -8.62
C GLN A 96 2.42 20.45 -7.93
N ALA A 97 2.33 19.12 -7.76
CA ALA A 97 3.43 18.33 -7.21
C ALA A 97 4.70 18.46 -8.06
N ILE A 98 4.57 18.41 -9.41
CA ILE A 98 5.70 18.59 -10.35
C ILE A 98 6.32 19.98 -10.17
N ILE A 99 5.51 21.04 -10.12
CA ILE A 99 5.98 22.40 -9.94
C ILE A 99 6.81 22.52 -8.65
N GLU A 100 6.29 22.03 -7.54
CA GLU A 100 6.97 22.13 -6.26
C GLU A 100 8.29 21.30 -6.21
N PHE A 101 8.30 20.09 -6.79
CA PHE A 101 9.54 19.32 -6.90
C PHE A 101 10.55 19.96 -7.84
N GLN A 102 10.13 20.59 -8.93
CA GLN A 102 11.00 21.34 -9.81
C GLN A 102 11.60 22.57 -9.11
N GLN A 103 10.84 23.28 -8.27
CA GLN A 103 11.35 24.36 -7.44
C GLN A 103 12.38 23.84 -6.42
N ALA A 104 12.15 22.69 -5.80
CA ALA A 104 13.14 22.05 -4.94
C ALA A 104 14.45 21.74 -5.70
N LEU A 105 14.36 21.30 -6.95
CA LEU A 105 15.50 20.99 -7.82
C LEU A 105 16.17 22.25 -8.39
N SER A 106 15.46 23.38 -8.53
CA SER A 106 16.10 24.64 -8.90
C SER A 106 17.03 25.17 -7.82
N ILE A 107 16.74 24.87 -6.53
CA ILE A 107 17.59 25.21 -5.40
C ILE A 107 18.79 24.23 -5.32
N ASN A 108 18.55 22.94 -5.49
CA ASN A 108 19.61 21.92 -5.55
C ASN A 108 19.29 20.88 -6.64
N PRO A 109 19.90 20.97 -7.82
CA PRO A 109 19.73 20.02 -8.92
C PRO A 109 20.09 18.56 -8.57
N ASN A 110 20.92 18.37 -7.56
CA ASN A 110 21.39 17.06 -7.10
C ASN A 110 20.55 16.47 -5.97
N TYR A 111 19.42 17.08 -5.63
CA TYR A 111 18.53 16.61 -4.57
C TYR A 111 17.83 15.31 -4.98
N PHE A 112 18.44 14.18 -4.66
CA PHE A 112 17.99 12.85 -5.10
C PHE A 112 16.58 12.50 -4.61
N PHE A 113 16.10 13.00 -3.46
CA PHE A 113 14.72 12.80 -3.03
C PHE A 113 13.73 13.49 -3.98
N GLY A 114 14.00 14.73 -4.41
CA GLY A 114 13.17 15.45 -5.38
C GLY A 114 13.14 14.74 -6.74
N LEU A 115 14.30 14.28 -7.21
CA LEU A 115 14.39 13.48 -8.44
C LEU A 115 13.57 12.20 -8.35
N ASN A 116 13.69 11.46 -7.24
CA ASN A 116 12.89 10.24 -7.04
C ASN A 116 11.38 10.56 -6.95
N ASN A 117 10.99 11.64 -6.29
CA ASN A 117 9.59 12.03 -6.18
C ASN A 117 8.99 12.43 -7.54
N LEU A 118 9.74 13.16 -8.38
CA LEU A 118 9.32 13.41 -9.76
C LEU A 118 9.14 12.12 -10.55
N GLY A 119 10.09 11.18 -10.43
CA GLY A 119 9.96 9.85 -11.04
C GLY A 119 8.67 9.14 -10.59
N ASN A 120 8.32 9.23 -9.31
CA ASN A 120 7.07 8.66 -8.79
C ASN A 120 5.83 9.30 -9.44
N ILE A 121 5.82 10.63 -9.59
CA ILE A 121 4.69 11.33 -10.24
C ILE A 121 4.55 10.88 -11.69
N TYR A 122 5.64 10.87 -12.47
CA TYR A 122 5.61 10.39 -13.86
C TYR A 122 5.15 8.93 -13.95
N GLY A 123 5.59 8.07 -13.02
CA GLY A 123 5.11 6.69 -12.92
C GLY A 123 3.60 6.58 -12.67
N LYS A 124 3.03 7.43 -11.80
CA LYS A 124 1.57 7.51 -11.57
C LYS A 124 0.81 8.00 -12.80
N GLN A 125 1.42 8.90 -13.58
CA GLN A 125 0.89 9.35 -14.88
C GLN A 125 1.11 8.31 -16.01
N ARG A 126 1.64 7.11 -15.72
CA ARG A 126 2.01 6.05 -16.67
C ARG A 126 3.10 6.43 -17.68
N LYS A 127 3.85 7.50 -17.44
CA LYS A 127 5.01 7.94 -18.22
C LYS A 127 6.26 7.23 -17.69
N TYR A 128 6.35 5.93 -17.98
CA TYR A 128 7.32 5.06 -17.30
C TYR A 128 8.77 5.31 -17.72
N GLU A 129 9.02 5.68 -18.98
CA GLU A 129 10.35 6.03 -19.47
C GLU A 129 10.90 7.30 -18.80
N GLU A 130 10.06 8.34 -18.68
CA GLU A 130 10.41 9.56 -17.97
C GLU A 130 10.65 9.28 -16.48
N ALA A 131 9.82 8.44 -15.87
CA ALA A 131 10.00 8.01 -14.49
C ALA A 131 11.36 7.33 -14.28
N ILE A 132 11.73 6.37 -15.17
CA ILE A 132 13.02 5.68 -15.14
C ILE A 132 14.19 6.67 -15.28
N ASN A 133 14.06 7.68 -16.16
CA ASN A 133 15.10 8.69 -16.31
C ASN A 133 15.32 9.49 -15.01
N TYR A 134 14.25 9.92 -14.34
CA TYR A 134 14.36 10.63 -13.07
C TYR A 134 14.92 9.75 -11.94
N PHE A 135 14.52 8.48 -11.85
CA PHE A 135 15.09 7.54 -10.89
C PHE A 135 16.59 7.30 -11.15
N ARG A 136 17.00 7.18 -12.42
CA ARG A 136 18.43 7.08 -12.77
C ARG A 136 19.20 8.32 -12.35
N LYS A 137 18.67 9.53 -12.59
CA LYS A 137 19.28 10.78 -12.10
C LYS A 137 19.43 10.77 -10.57
N ALA A 138 18.42 10.27 -9.84
CA ALA A 138 18.51 10.11 -8.38
C ALA A 138 19.64 9.14 -7.99
N LEU A 139 19.79 8.01 -8.70
CA LEU A 139 20.84 7.02 -8.46
C LEU A 139 22.26 7.48 -8.84
N ILE A 140 22.40 8.43 -9.78
CA ILE A 140 23.70 9.10 -10.03
C ILE A 140 24.14 9.86 -8.78
N GLN A 141 23.20 10.51 -8.07
CA GLN A 141 23.51 11.27 -6.86
C GLN A 141 23.65 10.38 -5.62
N LYS A 142 22.87 9.30 -5.55
CA LYS A 142 22.88 8.34 -4.45
C LYS A 142 22.73 6.91 -4.98
N PRO A 143 23.83 6.22 -5.32
CA PRO A 143 23.80 4.89 -5.95
C PRO A 143 23.19 3.79 -5.09
N ASP A 144 23.25 3.92 -3.76
CA ASP A 144 22.71 2.97 -2.78
C ASP A 144 21.25 3.27 -2.37
N TYR A 145 20.58 4.22 -3.06
CA TYR A 145 19.21 4.60 -2.72
C TYR A 145 18.21 3.51 -3.15
N SER A 146 17.98 2.56 -2.26
CA SER A 146 17.11 1.39 -2.46
C SER A 146 15.70 1.73 -3.00
N PRO A 147 15.01 2.82 -2.55
CA PRO A 147 13.69 3.16 -3.12
C PRO A 147 13.73 3.48 -4.61
N ALA A 148 14.78 4.12 -5.12
CA ALA A 148 14.87 4.40 -6.56
C ALA A 148 15.10 3.12 -7.38
N HIS A 149 15.92 2.17 -6.91
CA HIS A 149 16.06 0.86 -7.55
C HIS A 149 14.74 0.10 -7.58
N TYR A 150 13.97 0.10 -6.48
CA TYR A 150 12.65 -0.50 -6.41
C TYR A 150 11.65 0.15 -7.40
N ASN A 151 11.65 1.46 -7.48
CA ASN A 151 10.76 2.20 -8.37
C ASN A 151 11.10 1.97 -9.86
N ILE A 152 12.40 1.90 -10.21
CA ILE A 152 12.86 1.49 -11.54
C ILE A 152 12.38 0.07 -11.85
N ALA A 153 12.52 -0.86 -10.90
CA ALA A 153 12.07 -2.24 -11.08
C ALA A 153 10.57 -2.31 -11.40
N ARG A 154 9.75 -1.57 -10.66
CA ARG A 154 8.31 -1.47 -10.92
C ARG A 154 8.02 -0.90 -12.32
N ALA A 155 8.71 0.17 -12.70
CA ALA A 155 8.53 0.77 -14.02
C ALA A 155 8.94 -0.21 -15.14
N TYR A 156 10.07 -0.90 -15.01
CA TYR A 156 10.48 -1.94 -15.96
C TYR A 156 9.47 -3.08 -16.04
N HIS A 157 8.93 -3.54 -14.91
CA HIS A 157 7.90 -4.58 -14.92
C HIS A 157 6.66 -4.13 -15.70
N LEU A 158 6.19 -2.88 -15.48
CA LEU A 158 5.00 -2.33 -16.14
C LEU A 158 5.16 -2.14 -17.67
N ILE A 159 6.38 -1.89 -18.15
CA ILE A 159 6.67 -1.82 -19.59
C ILE A 159 7.12 -3.17 -20.19
N GLY A 160 7.01 -4.26 -19.43
CA GLY A 160 7.32 -5.61 -19.89
C GLY A 160 8.81 -5.99 -19.91
N LYS A 161 9.72 -5.13 -19.47
CA LYS A 161 11.17 -5.40 -19.34
C LYS A 161 11.47 -6.22 -18.08
N ARG A 162 10.98 -7.48 -18.07
CA ARG A 162 10.95 -8.33 -16.87
C ARG A 162 12.33 -8.63 -16.31
N GLN A 163 13.33 -8.90 -17.16
CA GLN A 163 14.70 -9.22 -16.70
C GLN A 163 15.37 -8.00 -16.05
N ASP A 164 15.19 -6.81 -16.64
CA ASP A 164 15.70 -5.56 -16.06
C ASP A 164 15.01 -5.27 -14.70
N ALA A 165 13.72 -5.58 -14.58
CA ALA A 165 12.99 -5.45 -13.32
C ALA A 165 13.55 -6.39 -12.24
N VAL A 166 13.87 -7.65 -12.56
CA VAL A 166 14.52 -8.60 -11.61
C VAL A 166 15.84 -8.02 -11.12
N MET A 167 16.71 -7.56 -12.04
CA MET A 167 18.00 -6.97 -11.66
C MET A 167 17.85 -5.76 -10.75
N ALA A 168 16.88 -4.89 -11.04
CA ALA A 168 16.64 -3.70 -10.25
C ALA A 168 16.03 -4.02 -8.86
N TYR A 169 15.11 -5.00 -8.75
CA TYR A 169 14.63 -5.48 -7.44
C TYR A 169 15.76 -6.09 -6.60
N ARG A 170 16.64 -6.89 -7.21
CA ARG A 170 17.79 -7.47 -6.50
C ARG A 170 18.72 -6.37 -5.97
N LYS A 171 18.96 -5.30 -6.74
CA LYS A 171 19.72 -4.13 -6.25
C LYS A 171 19.00 -3.43 -5.10
N ALA A 172 17.68 -3.25 -5.17
CA ALA A 172 16.92 -2.67 -4.07
C ALA A 172 17.10 -3.48 -2.77
N ILE A 173 17.06 -4.82 -2.87
CA ILE A 173 17.26 -5.74 -1.74
C ILE A 173 18.71 -5.72 -1.26
N GLN A 174 19.67 -5.66 -2.16
CA GLN A 174 21.10 -5.59 -1.83
C GLN A 174 21.42 -4.36 -0.96
N TYR A 175 20.86 -3.18 -1.33
CA TYR A 175 21.08 -1.94 -0.59
C TYR A 175 20.19 -1.79 0.65
N ASN A 176 19.04 -2.47 0.68
CA ASN A 176 18.19 -2.55 1.87
C ASN A 176 17.64 -3.97 2.06
N PRO A 177 18.31 -4.83 2.84
CA PRO A 177 17.89 -6.20 3.12
C PRO A 177 16.56 -6.35 3.88
N TYR A 178 15.98 -5.26 4.34
CA TYR A 178 14.68 -5.20 5.02
C TYR A 178 13.59 -4.56 4.14
N PHE A 179 13.82 -4.40 2.84
CA PHE A 179 12.84 -3.80 1.93
C PHE A 179 11.77 -4.82 1.52
N GLU A 180 10.79 -5.00 2.38
CA GLU A 180 9.72 -6.01 2.26
C GLU A 180 9.06 -6.02 0.89
N GLN A 181 8.66 -4.84 0.38
CA GLN A 181 7.96 -4.72 -0.89
C GLN A 181 8.79 -5.20 -2.09
N ALA A 182 10.12 -5.10 -2.00
CA ALA A 182 11.01 -5.58 -3.06
C ALA A 182 11.04 -7.11 -3.11
N PHE A 183 11.09 -7.78 -1.94
CA PHE A 183 10.96 -9.25 -1.86
C PHE A 183 9.62 -9.73 -2.41
N TYR A 184 8.53 -9.10 -1.99
CA TYR A 184 7.19 -9.45 -2.43
C TYR A 184 7.02 -9.36 -3.95
N ASN A 185 7.44 -8.23 -4.54
CA ASN A 185 7.30 -8.00 -5.97
C ASN A 185 8.27 -8.88 -6.79
N LEU A 186 9.50 -9.08 -6.30
CA LEU A 186 10.45 -9.99 -6.93
C LEU A 186 9.93 -11.43 -6.92
N ALA A 187 9.30 -11.87 -5.81
CA ALA A 187 8.71 -13.20 -5.74
C ALA A 187 7.62 -13.43 -6.79
N TYR A 188 6.70 -12.47 -6.98
CA TYR A 188 5.69 -12.55 -8.04
C TYR A 188 6.31 -12.51 -9.44
N LEU A 189 7.26 -11.62 -9.68
CA LEU A 189 7.93 -11.52 -10.98
C LEU A 189 8.71 -12.79 -11.31
N SER A 190 9.40 -13.38 -10.33
CA SER A 190 10.09 -14.66 -10.49
C SER A 190 9.11 -15.78 -10.80
N MET A 191 7.91 -15.77 -10.23
CA MET A 191 6.84 -16.72 -10.55
C MET A 191 6.34 -16.55 -12.00
N GLU A 192 6.13 -15.30 -12.48
CA GLU A 192 5.76 -15.01 -13.87
C GLU A 192 6.84 -15.50 -14.87
N LEU A 193 8.10 -15.47 -14.45
CA LEU A 193 9.24 -15.97 -15.25
C LEU A 193 9.49 -17.48 -15.07
N SER A 194 8.58 -18.18 -14.37
CA SER A 194 8.71 -19.60 -14.03
C SER A 194 9.95 -19.95 -13.21
N ASN A 195 10.58 -18.95 -12.58
CA ASN A 195 11.68 -19.17 -11.63
C ASN A 195 11.09 -19.40 -10.23
N PHE A 196 10.50 -20.59 -10.03
CA PHE A 196 9.76 -20.91 -8.82
C PHE A 196 10.65 -21.02 -7.57
N ASP A 197 11.91 -21.37 -7.70
CA ASP A 197 12.83 -21.44 -6.56
C ASP A 197 13.12 -20.05 -5.98
N GLU A 198 13.45 -19.09 -6.83
CA GLU A 198 13.63 -17.70 -6.43
C GLU A 198 12.33 -17.09 -5.88
N SER A 199 11.18 -17.43 -6.49
CA SER A 199 9.87 -17.00 -5.98
C SER A 199 9.63 -17.49 -4.55
N ILE A 200 9.85 -18.78 -4.30
CA ILE A 200 9.70 -19.39 -2.95
C ILE A 200 10.65 -18.74 -1.95
N GLU A 201 11.91 -18.54 -2.32
CA GLU A 201 12.90 -17.90 -1.44
C GLU A 201 12.45 -16.48 -1.03
N ASN A 202 12.03 -15.69 -1.99
CA ASN A 202 11.64 -14.29 -1.75
C ASN A 202 10.31 -14.18 -0.98
N PHE A 203 9.31 -15.05 -1.25
CA PHE A 203 8.11 -15.11 -0.41
C PHE A 203 8.44 -15.51 1.02
N ASN A 204 9.33 -16.47 1.25
CA ASN A 204 9.75 -16.87 2.59
C ASN A 204 10.44 -15.71 3.33
N LYS A 205 11.30 -14.94 2.66
CA LYS A 205 11.94 -13.76 3.24
C LYS A 205 10.90 -12.69 3.59
N PHE A 206 9.94 -12.44 2.71
CA PHE A 206 8.84 -11.51 2.97
C PHE A 206 7.98 -11.96 4.16
N ILE A 207 7.58 -13.23 4.21
CA ILE A 207 6.74 -13.80 5.27
C ILE A 207 7.44 -13.75 6.63
N LYS A 208 8.77 -13.92 6.70
CA LYS A 208 9.54 -13.73 7.94
C LYS A 208 9.38 -12.31 8.51
N MET A 209 9.27 -11.30 7.65
CA MET A 209 9.06 -9.90 8.06
C MET A 209 7.58 -9.59 8.30
N GLN A 210 6.68 -10.19 7.53
CA GLN A 210 5.23 -9.97 7.55
C GLN A 210 4.46 -11.31 7.65
N PRO A 211 4.49 -12.00 8.82
CA PRO A 211 3.96 -13.36 8.95
C PRO A 211 2.43 -13.45 8.80
N ASN A 212 1.71 -12.36 8.97
CA ASN A 212 0.25 -12.34 8.86
C ASN A 212 -0.26 -11.85 7.50
N HIS A 213 0.57 -11.86 6.46
CA HIS A 213 0.20 -11.38 5.14
C HIS A 213 -0.43 -12.49 4.28
N SER A 214 -1.76 -12.61 4.30
CA SER A 214 -2.54 -13.67 3.61
C SER A 214 -2.15 -13.88 2.15
N LYS A 215 -2.00 -12.78 1.37
CA LYS A 215 -1.66 -12.88 -0.06
C LYS A 215 -0.23 -13.40 -0.30
N ALA A 216 0.70 -13.18 0.62
CA ALA A 216 2.05 -13.72 0.48
C ALA A 216 2.05 -15.25 0.68
N HIS A 217 1.34 -15.77 1.68
CA HIS A 217 1.11 -17.20 1.86
C HIS A 217 0.41 -17.82 0.64
N PHE A 218 -0.57 -17.13 0.06
CA PHE A 218 -1.20 -17.59 -1.18
C PHE A 218 -0.21 -17.64 -2.34
N GLY A 219 0.63 -16.60 -2.52
CA GLY A 219 1.68 -16.57 -3.54
C GLY A 219 2.72 -17.68 -3.35
N LEU A 220 3.17 -17.91 -2.11
CA LEU A 220 4.06 -19.00 -1.77
C LEU A 220 3.44 -20.36 -2.10
N GLY A 221 2.16 -20.56 -1.74
CA GLY A 221 1.41 -21.75 -2.10
C GLY A 221 1.33 -21.97 -3.61
N ASN A 222 1.12 -20.91 -4.40
CA ASN A 222 1.13 -21.00 -5.87
C ASN A 222 2.51 -21.42 -6.40
N ALA A 223 3.59 -20.82 -5.93
CA ALA A 223 4.94 -21.18 -6.35
C ALA A 223 5.29 -22.62 -5.98
N MET A 224 4.89 -23.08 -4.78
CA MET A 224 5.05 -24.48 -4.35
C MET A 224 4.23 -25.45 -5.19
N MET A 225 2.99 -25.10 -5.53
CA MET A 225 2.13 -25.90 -6.42
C MET A 225 2.76 -26.08 -7.79
N MET A 226 3.29 -25.00 -8.37
CA MET A 226 3.97 -25.03 -9.68
C MET A 226 5.26 -25.90 -9.65
N LYS A 227 5.88 -26.03 -8.49
CA LYS A 227 7.01 -26.97 -8.26
C LYS A 227 6.57 -28.41 -7.94
N GLY A 228 5.27 -28.71 -7.94
CA GLY A 228 4.74 -30.01 -7.57
C GLY A 228 4.78 -30.33 -6.06
N LYS A 229 5.13 -29.36 -5.20
CA LYS A 229 5.17 -29.54 -3.73
C LYS A 229 3.77 -29.36 -3.15
N LEU A 230 2.84 -30.30 -3.47
CA LEU A 230 1.41 -30.12 -3.24
C LEU A 230 1.04 -30.03 -1.76
N ASP A 231 1.69 -30.80 -0.87
CA ASP A 231 1.41 -30.78 0.57
C ASP A 231 1.78 -29.42 1.19
N LEU A 232 2.94 -28.86 0.79
CA LEU A 232 3.39 -27.54 1.24
C LEU A 232 2.47 -26.45 0.69
N ALA A 233 2.06 -26.54 -0.57
CA ALA A 233 1.09 -25.61 -1.16
C ALA A 233 -0.24 -25.63 -0.39
N MET A 234 -0.75 -26.81 -0.05
CA MET A 234 -1.97 -26.98 0.76
C MET A 234 -1.84 -26.32 2.15
N LEU A 235 -0.66 -26.44 2.78
CA LEU A 235 -0.39 -25.80 4.07
C LEU A 235 -0.48 -24.28 3.94
N GLU A 236 0.22 -23.72 2.95
CA GLU A 236 0.27 -22.27 2.73
C GLU A 236 -1.11 -21.70 2.35
N TYR A 237 -1.89 -22.39 1.53
CA TYR A 237 -3.28 -21.99 1.25
C TYR A 237 -4.17 -22.03 2.49
N ARG A 238 -3.98 -23.01 3.37
CA ARG A 238 -4.70 -23.10 4.64
C ARG A 238 -4.38 -21.92 5.56
N ILE A 239 -3.10 -21.55 5.67
CA ILE A 239 -2.66 -20.37 6.41
C ILE A 239 -3.28 -19.11 5.80
N SER A 240 -3.18 -18.93 4.50
CA SER A 240 -3.76 -17.80 3.78
C SER A 240 -5.27 -17.64 4.05
N GLY A 241 -6.03 -18.72 3.94
CA GLY A 241 -7.47 -18.70 4.20
C GLY A 241 -7.86 -18.54 5.67
N LYS A 242 -6.95 -18.83 6.63
CA LYS A 242 -7.14 -18.52 8.05
C LYS A 242 -6.89 -17.03 8.32
N LEU A 243 -5.84 -16.45 7.70
CA LEU A 243 -5.47 -15.06 7.86
C LEU A 243 -6.50 -14.11 7.22
N ASP A 244 -7.08 -14.50 6.08
CA ASP A 244 -8.18 -13.76 5.45
C ASP A 244 -9.32 -14.72 5.10
N PRO A 245 -10.32 -14.86 5.99
CA PRO A 245 -11.50 -15.71 5.75
C PRO A 245 -12.38 -15.30 4.57
N LYS A 246 -12.24 -14.07 4.05
CA LYS A 246 -12.94 -13.55 2.88
C LYS A 246 -12.20 -13.81 1.56
N PHE A 247 -11.01 -14.39 1.61
CA PHE A 247 -10.20 -14.70 0.44
C PHE A 247 -10.57 -16.09 -0.12
N ALA A 248 -11.37 -16.15 -1.18
CA ALA A 248 -11.89 -17.39 -1.76
C ALA A 248 -10.82 -18.24 -2.49
N LEU A 249 -9.82 -17.60 -3.10
CA LEU A 249 -8.85 -18.28 -3.98
C LEU A 249 -8.05 -19.40 -3.29
N PRO A 250 -7.58 -19.28 -2.03
CA PRO A 250 -6.93 -20.40 -1.36
C PRO A 250 -7.77 -21.67 -1.32
N TYR A 251 -9.08 -21.54 -1.06
CA TYR A 251 -9.98 -22.70 -1.01
C TYR A 251 -10.21 -23.32 -2.40
N MET A 252 -10.29 -22.48 -3.45
CA MET A 252 -10.33 -22.96 -4.83
C MET A 252 -9.09 -23.76 -5.18
N ASN A 253 -7.89 -23.26 -4.86
CA ASN A 253 -6.63 -23.93 -5.18
C ASN A 253 -6.44 -25.20 -4.35
N MET A 254 -6.85 -25.22 -3.07
CA MET A 254 -6.89 -26.47 -2.28
C MET A 254 -7.81 -27.50 -2.93
N ALA A 255 -8.99 -27.10 -3.43
CA ALA A 255 -9.89 -28.01 -4.12
C ALA A 255 -9.28 -28.55 -5.42
N ASN A 256 -8.59 -27.70 -6.20
CA ASN A 256 -7.87 -28.12 -7.41
C ASN A 256 -6.82 -29.22 -7.11
N ILE A 257 -6.01 -29.01 -6.06
CA ILE A 257 -5.03 -30.02 -5.62
C ILE A 257 -5.76 -31.30 -5.20
N GLN A 258 -6.85 -31.21 -4.45
CA GLN A 258 -7.63 -32.37 -4.02
C GLN A 258 -8.26 -33.15 -5.17
N MET A 259 -8.66 -32.43 -6.25
CA MET A 259 -9.08 -33.09 -7.50
C MET A 259 -7.92 -33.85 -8.15
N GLN A 260 -6.74 -33.26 -8.20
CA GLN A 260 -5.53 -33.89 -8.76
C GLN A 260 -5.16 -35.19 -8.03
N ILE A 261 -5.27 -35.21 -6.70
CA ILE A 261 -5.02 -36.41 -5.88
C ILE A 261 -6.26 -37.29 -5.70
N LYS A 262 -7.34 -37.07 -6.47
CA LYS A 262 -8.60 -37.81 -6.49
C LYS A 262 -9.36 -37.82 -5.15
N ASN A 263 -9.12 -36.87 -4.26
CA ASN A 263 -9.89 -36.69 -3.03
C ASN A 263 -11.16 -35.86 -3.31
N ILE A 264 -12.13 -36.48 -3.99
CA ILE A 264 -13.35 -35.78 -4.46
C ILE A 264 -14.18 -35.17 -3.31
N PRO A 265 -14.42 -35.85 -2.16
CA PRO A 265 -15.18 -35.24 -1.07
C PRO A 265 -14.56 -33.96 -0.53
N ALA A 266 -13.25 -33.95 -0.35
CA ALA A 266 -12.54 -32.77 0.14
C ALA A 266 -12.53 -31.64 -0.90
N ALA A 267 -12.42 -31.97 -2.19
CA ALA A 267 -12.51 -30.99 -3.28
C ALA A 267 -13.87 -30.27 -3.28
N ILE A 268 -14.98 -31.04 -3.22
CA ILE A 268 -16.33 -30.49 -3.13
C ILE A 268 -16.46 -29.52 -1.95
N LYS A 269 -16.00 -29.94 -0.75
CA LYS A 269 -16.07 -29.11 0.47
C LYS A 269 -15.35 -27.79 0.31
N ASN A 270 -14.16 -27.80 -0.29
CA ASN A 270 -13.38 -26.58 -0.48
C ASN A 270 -13.94 -25.68 -1.60
N TYR A 271 -14.44 -26.25 -2.70
CA TYR A 271 -15.14 -25.47 -3.72
C TYR A 271 -16.40 -24.80 -3.17
N GLN A 272 -17.20 -25.53 -2.39
CA GLN A 272 -18.40 -24.96 -1.75
C GLN A 272 -18.02 -23.84 -0.76
N LYS A 273 -16.92 -24.01 -0.01
CA LYS A 273 -16.42 -22.94 0.87
C LYS A 273 -15.99 -21.70 0.08
N ALA A 274 -15.33 -21.87 -1.06
CA ALA A 274 -14.95 -20.75 -1.94
C ALA A 274 -16.21 -20.04 -2.49
N LEU A 275 -17.24 -20.78 -2.93
CA LEU A 275 -18.51 -20.21 -3.41
C LEU A 275 -19.33 -19.52 -2.30
N LYS A 276 -19.22 -19.98 -1.06
CA LYS A 276 -19.85 -19.30 0.07
C LYS A 276 -19.24 -17.91 0.30
N ILE A 277 -17.94 -17.75 0.02
CA ILE A 277 -17.22 -16.47 0.13
C ILE A 277 -17.48 -15.60 -1.11
N LYS A 278 -17.36 -16.19 -2.28
CA LYS A 278 -17.53 -15.52 -3.58
C LYS A 278 -18.41 -16.37 -4.50
N PRO A 279 -19.74 -16.10 -4.54
CA PRO A 279 -20.71 -16.93 -5.28
C PRO A 279 -20.58 -16.87 -6.81
N ASP A 280 -19.97 -15.82 -7.36
CA ASP A 280 -19.87 -15.53 -8.79
C ASP A 280 -18.64 -16.13 -9.48
N MET A 281 -18.06 -17.19 -8.93
CA MET A 281 -16.88 -17.86 -9.51
C MET A 281 -17.29 -18.93 -10.53
N ALA A 282 -17.48 -18.53 -11.80
CA ALA A 282 -17.92 -19.41 -12.88
C ALA A 282 -17.07 -20.70 -13.02
N SER A 283 -15.75 -20.61 -12.83
CA SER A 283 -14.84 -21.76 -12.89
C SER A 283 -15.15 -22.80 -11.81
N ILE A 284 -15.52 -22.40 -10.61
CA ILE A 284 -15.87 -23.33 -9.53
C ILE A 284 -17.22 -23.97 -9.80
N HIS A 285 -18.21 -23.21 -10.30
CA HIS A 285 -19.48 -23.77 -10.73
C HIS A 285 -19.28 -24.84 -11.81
N LEU A 286 -18.40 -24.57 -12.80
CA LEU A 286 -18.06 -25.55 -13.82
C LEU A 286 -17.42 -26.81 -13.20
N SER A 287 -16.42 -26.63 -12.33
CA SER A 287 -15.76 -27.77 -11.69
C SER A 287 -16.72 -28.62 -10.85
N LEU A 288 -17.59 -28.00 -10.06
CA LEU A 288 -18.60 -28.73 -9.27
C LEU A 288 -19.63 -29.43 -10.19
N GLY A 289 -20.08 -28.77 -11.26
CA GLY A 289 -20.99 -29.39 -12.25
C GLY A 289 -20.37 -30.66 -12.84
N MET A 290 -19.14 -30.61 -13.26
CA MET A 290 -18.38 -31.76 -13.78
C MET A 290 -18.17 -32.85 -12.72
N ILE A 291 -17.88 -32.48 -11.48
CA ILE A 291 -17.71 -33.42 -10.35
C ILE A 291 -19.03 -34.16 -10.09
N PHE A 292 -20.17 -33.46 -9.99
CA PHE A 292 -21.45 -34.08 -9.74
C PHE A 292 -21.90 -34.95 -10.90
N TYR A 293 -21.57 -34.58 -12.13
CA TYR A 293 -21.84 -35.44 -13.30
C TYR A 293 -20.95 -36.68 -13.30
N GLN A 294 -19.62 -36.56 -13.24
CA GLN A 294 -18.69 -37.64 -13.54
C GLN A 294 -18.46 -38.59 -12.34
N PHE A 295 -18.47 -38.08 -11.10
CA PHE A 295 -18.08 -38.85 -9.93
C PHE A 295 -19.24 -39.17 -8.98
N LYS A 296 -20.34 -38.42 -9.05
CA LYS A 296 -21.47 -38.57 -8.14
C LYS A 296 -22.75 -39.07 -8.84
N ASN A 297 -22.77 -39.07 -10.16
CA ASN A 297 -23.93 -39.36 -10.99
C ASN A 297 -25.21 -38.57 -10.54
N ASP A 298 -25.01 -37.36 -10.04
CA ASP A 298 -26.05 -36.48 -9.53
C ASP A 298 -26.42 -35.45 -10.59
N ILE A 299 -27.26 -35.85 -11.48
CA ILE A 299 -27.68 -35.05 -12.66
C ILE A 299 -28.31 -33.71 -12.23
N PRO A 300 -29.27 -33.69 -11.25
CA PRO A 300 -29.87 -32.42 -10.82
C PRO A 300 -28.85 -31.39 -10.34
N ARG A 301 -27.92 -31.79 -9.48
CA ARG A 301 -26.84 -30.86 -9.01
C ARG A 301 -25.90 -30.50 -10.14
N ALA A 302 -25.52 -31.44 -11.00
CA ALA A 302 -24.68 -31.15 -12.17
C ALA A 302 -25.28 -30.06 -13.03
N LEU A 303 -26.56 -30.22 -13.42
CA LEU A 303 -27.31 -29.24 -14.23
C LEU A 303 -27.35 -27.85 -13.57
N SER A 304 -27.68 -27.80 -12.28
CA SER A 304 -27.70 -26.54 -11.53
C SER A 304 -26.38 -25.79 -11.61
N TYR A 305 -25.27 -26.47 -11.35
CA TYR A 305 -23.92 -25.85 -11.36
C TYR A 305 -23.51 -25.49 -12.80
N LEU A 306 -23.74 -26.33 -13.81
CA LEU A 306 -23.36 -26.05 -15.20
C LEU A 306 -24.11 -24.83 -15.76
N LYS A 307 -25.43 -24.73 -15.49
CA LYS A 307 -26.25 -23.57 -15.85
C LYS A 307 -25.74 -22.29 -15.20
N ASN A 308 -25.40 -22.36 -13.92
CA ASN A 308 -24.80 -21.19 -13.22
C ASN A 308 -23.46 -20.80 -13.82
N ALA A 309 -22.59 -21.74 -14.19
CA ALA A 309 -21.32 -21.45 -14.85
C ALA A 309 -21.52 -20.67 -16.16
N LEU A 310 -22.45 -21.08 -17.01
CA LEU A 310 -22.78 -20.38 -18.26
C LEU A 310 -23.44 -19.02 -18.02
N ARG A 311 -24.33 -18.91 -17.04
CA ARG A 311 -24.98 -17.65 -16.68
C ARG A 311 -23.95 -16.61 -16.25
N LEU A 312 -22.96 -17.01 -15.44
CA LEU A 312 -21.91 -16.13 -14.96
C LEU A 312 -20.87 -15.76 -16.03
N ARG A 313 -20.61 -16.65 -16.97
CA ARG A 313 -19.64 -16.43 -18.06
C ARG A 313 -20.11 -17.09 -19.35
N PRO A 314 -21.05 -16.45 -20.10
CA PRO A 314 -21.68 -17.05 -21.31
C PRO A 314 -20.67 -17.34 -22.43
N SER A 315 -19.61 -16.57 -22.55
CA SER A 315 -18.58 -16.68 -23.59
C SER A 315 -17.28 -17.32 -23.11
N GLN A 316 -17.32 -18.14 -22.05
CA GLN A 316 -16.13 -18.85 -21.60
C GLN A 316 -15.63 -19.89 -22.62
N PRO A 317 -14.32 -20.22 -22.63
CA PRO A 317 -13.84 -21.31 -23.47
C PRO A 317 -14.64 -22.60 -23.24
N GLY A 318 -15.12 -23.24 -24.31
CA GLY A 318 -15.91 -24.46 -24.23
C GLY A 318 -17.39 -24.24 -23.86
N ALA A 319 -17.92 -23.01 -23.89
CA ALA A 319 -19.32 -22.71 -23.58
C ALA A 319 -20.28 -23.56 -24.38
N ASP A 320 -20.04 -23.79 -25.67
CA ASP A 320 -20.94 -24.60 -26.53
C ASP A 320 -20.93 -26.08 -26.12
N ARG A 321 -19.77 -26.60 -25.71
CA ARG A 321 -19.66 -27.97 -25.20
C ARG A 321 -20.46 -28.13 -23.87
N ILE A 322 -20.43 -27.10 -23.03
CA ILE A 322 -21.18 -27.08 -21.77
C ILE A 322 -22.68 -27.01 -22.07
N LYS A 323 -23.12 -26.20 -23.06
CA LYS A 323 -24.52 -26.16 -23.52
C LYS A 323 -25.00 -27.53 -24.04
N SER A 324 -24.19 -28.16 -24.91
CA SER A 324 -24.53 -29.50 -25.43
C SER A 324 -24.61 -30.52 -24.30
N LEU A 325 -23.73 -30.50 -23.32
CA LEU A 325 -23.80 -31.37 -22.16
C LEU A 325 -25.06 -31.12 -21.31
N ILE A 326 -25.46 -29.85 -21.12
CA ILE A 326 -26.71 -29.54 -20.40
C ILE A 326 -27.89 -30.15 -21.11
N VAL A 327 -28.03 -30.00 -22.45
CA VAL A 327 -29.10 -30.58 -23.24
C VAL A 327 -29.11 -32.11 -23.13
N GLU A 328 -27.93 -32.74 -23.22
CA GLU A 328 -27.82 -34.21 -23.04
C GLU A 328 -28.34 -34.67 -21.67
N LEU A 329 -27.93 -33.94 -20.61
CA LEU A 329 -28.29 -34.26 -19.24
C LEU A 329 -29.79 -34.03 -18.95
N GLU A 330 -30.41 -33.01 -19.57
CA GLU A 330 -31.84 -32.73 -19.46
C GLU A 330 -32.68 -33.82 -20.14
N ASN A 331 -32.15 -34.43 -21.20
CA ASN A 331 -32.83 -35.52 -21.91
C ASN A 331 -32.65 -36.91 -21.28
N LYS A 332 -31.71 -37.06 -20.31
CA LYS A 332 -31.58 -38.30 -19.52
C LYS A 332 -32.75 -38.37 -18.53
N LYS A 333 -33.71 -39.28 -18.73
CA LYS A 333 -34.74 -39.53 -17.74
C LYS A 333 -34.11 -39.87 -16.39
N PRO A 334 -34.66 -39.40 -15.26
CA PRO A 334 -34.22 -39.87 -13.95
C PRO A 334 -34.47 -41.37 -13.86
N THR A 335 -33.37 -42.14 -13.71
CA THR A 335 -33.43 -43.58 -13.38
C THR A 335 -33.68 -43.73 -11.89
#